data_d222cda9304bf352091a2495b140cbbe
#
_entry.id   d222cda9304bf352091a2495b140cbbe
#
_cell.length_a   1.000
_cell.length_b   1.000
_cell.length_c   1.000
_cell.angle_alpha   90.00
_cell.angle_beta   90.00
_cell.angle_gamma   90.00
#
_symmetry.space_group_name_H-M   'P 1'
#
loop_
_entity.id
_entity.type
_entity.pdbx_description
1 polymer ?
#
loop_
_entity_poly.entity_id
_entity_poly.type
_entity_poly.pdbx_seq_one_letter_code
_entity_poly.pdbx_strand_id
1 'polypeptide(L)'
;MVYHCRMQTAWKYEKGVDTMKKQWKIIGALGLSLSLLMSSTALAAHPKGYWPYLSAFNNAKTANNQAQMITTGNKLLQYYQNLPLDSDVASIRYNVNYANYPIYEKQGNYTKAKEALQQVATNGAYLGFHDAVTMANERMRKISPNAQVYALTNTSAPYYGAKHEPKNGTLYGRVWTEQNDSAAQNEAIVSFYIEMGQNAADYERFIAPFEGGDHVIHIAWNFPGEGSTVSAINSGSYDSNIQQTLQYLATIDAPVLLRIGGEMNIWTTATTGDAFKAAYTRIAKQARTICPNVALVFSTNYTSPFGGSMEPYFPDASLVDWVGASLYNNKYQFASSPTKGVDNNEMYFGIGDYADPVKNLSHTADLAKKYNKPIIITEGGSGYLSGYADTTTFAADRIREAYTSLNMVYPQVKAIIHFDRSGSGYDYSLQNNATVQAAYNSALKSNPTLMSSPSQTVTQSFKPLSQVTGANGVVTLRAYCDVIGQTVTVTYSVDGKWVGTQKTVPYNCQLDTSTLTAGNHTLKVVCNAPNGYSQTLNYQLTKAANGSVSFKQA
;
A
#
# COMPACT_ATOMS: atom_id res chain seq x y z
N MET A 1 -7.86 -2.31 32.89
CA MET A 1 -8.52 -3.05 31.78
C MET A 1 -7.94 -2.75 30.39
N VAL A 2 -6.73 -2.20 30.32
CA VAL A 2 -6.02 -1.77 29.09
C VAL A 2 -5.08 -2.87 28.54
N TYR A 3 -4.98 -4.02 29.20
CA TYR A 3 -3.93 -5.03 28.92
C TYR A 3 -4.29 -6.09 27.86
N HIS A 4 -5.53 -6.20 27.41
CA HIS A 4 -5.93 -7.30 26.51
C HIS A 4 -5.80 -7.02 25.01
N CYS A 5 -5.76 -5.77 24.59
CA CYS A 5 -5.56 -5.42 23.17
C CYS A 5 -4.10 -5.64 22.67
N ARG A 6 -3.16 -5.87 23.58
CA ARG A 6 -1.71 -5.95 23.31
C ARG A 6 -1.23 -7.22 22.61
N MET A 7 -1.97 -8.32 22.69
CA MET A 7 -1.50 -9.58 22.10
C MET A 7 -2.08 -9.92 20.73
N GLN A 8 -3.17 -9.29 20.33
CA GLN A 8 -3.92 -9.77 19.16
C GLN A 8 -3.28 -9.43 17.82
N THR A 9 -2.67 -8.26 17.64
CA THR A 9 -2.14 -7.87 16.31
C THR A 9 -0.86 -8.60 15.91
N ALA A 10 0.10 -8.80 16.83
CA ALA A 10 1.30 -9.59 16.48
C ALA A 10 1.02 -11.09 16.46
N TRP A 11 0.17 -11.55 17.39
CA TRP A 11 -0.25 -12.95 17.42
C TRP A 11 -1.11 -13.31 16.20
N LYS A 12 -1.92 -12.37 15.72
CA LYS A 12 -2.65 -12.47 14.46
C LYS A 12 -1.68 -12.56 13.26
N TYR A 13 -0.64 -11.74 13.27
CA TYR A 13 0.36 -11.74 12.20
C TYR A 13 1.15 -13.06 12.16
N GLU A 14 1.58 -13.57 13.33
CA GLU A 14 2.30 -14.86 13.42
C GLU A 14 1.40 -16.05 13.04
N LYS A 15 0.15 -16.11 13.49
CA LYS A 15 -0.78 -17.19 13.11
C LYS A 15 -1.23 -17.13 11.66
N GLY A 16 -1.48 -15.94 11.12
CA GLY A 16 -1.80 -15.76 9.70
C GLY A 16 -0.67 -16.27 8.80
N VAL A 17 0.58 -16.03 9.21
CA VAL A 17 1.78 -16.52 8.53
C VAL A 17 1.91 -18.04 8.60
N ASP A 18 1.60 -18.67 9.73
CA ASP A 18 1.67 -20.13 9.85
C ASP A 18 0.58 -20.84 9.03
N THR A 19 -0.60 -20.25 8.92
CA THR A 19 -1.65 -20.76 8.03
C THR A 19 -1.25 -20.58 6.56
N MET A 20 -0.66 -19.44 6.21
CA MET A 20 -0.10 -19.20 4.88
C MET A 20 1.09 -20.14 4.60
N LYS A 21 2.03 -20.36 5.53
CA LYS A 21 3.11 -21.33 5.37
C LYS A 21 2.62 -22.76 5.10
N LYS A 22 1.49 -23.15 5.68
CA LYS A 22 0.84 -24.43 5.35
C LYS A 22 0.25 -24.43 3.94
N GLN A 23 -0.41 -23.35 3.52
CA GLN A 23 -0.90 -23.22 2.14
C GLN A 23 0.24 -23.13 1.13
N TRP A 24 1.34 -22.44 1.47
CA TRP A 24 2.54 -22.37 0.63
C TRP A 24 3.25 -23.71 0.48
N LYS A 25 3.31 -24.52 1.54
CA LYS A 25 3.82 -25.90 1.42
C LYS A 25 2.94 -26.75 0.51
N ILE A 26 1.64 -26.53 0.48
CA ILE A 26 0.70 -27.23 -0.42
C ILE A 26 0.88 -26.72 -1.87
N ILE A 27 1.06 -25.41 -2.10
CA ILE A 27 1.30 -24.84 -3.43
C ILE A 27 2.72 -25.19 -3.94
N GLY A 28 3.72 -25.13 -3.08
CA GLY A 28 5.07 -25.63 -3.39
C GLY A 28 5.08 -27.15 -3.66
N ALA A 29 4.27 -27.93 -2.94
CA ALA A 29 4.13 -29.38 -3.16
C ALA A 29 3.32 -29.70 -4.43
N LEU A 30 2.29 -28.89 -4.77
CA LEU A 30 1.54 -29.04 -6.03
C LEU A 30 2.39 -28.64 -7.26
N GLY A 31 3.29 -27.66 -7.12
CA GLY A 31 4.29 -27.36 -8.16
C GLY A 31 5.38 -28.43 -8.31
N LEU A 32 5.59 -29.28 -7.29
CA LEU A 32 6.58 -30.35 -7.27
C LEU A 32 6.04 -31.71 -7.73
N SER A 33 4.72 -31.90 -7.78
CA SER A 33 4.10 -33.20 -8.09
C SER A 33 3.52 -33.33 -9.51
N LEU A 34 3.68 -32.34 -10.40
CA LEU A 34 3.47 -32.54 -11.84
C LEU A 34 4.74 -33.11 -12.50
N SER A 35 5.23 -34.23 -11.94
CA SER A 35 6.05 -35.16 -12.70
C SER A 35 5.13 -35.90 -13.67
N LEU A 36 5.24 -35.52 -14.97
CA LEU A 36 4.97 -36.41 -16.11
C LEU A 36 3.80 -37.42 -15.97
N LEU A 37 2.57 -36.92 -16.02
CA LEU A 37 1.51 -37.69 -16.63
C LEU A 37 1.42 -37.23 -18.10
N MET A 38 2.27 -37.80 -18.94
CA MET A 38 2.09 -37.76 -20.38
C MET A 38 0.84 -38.59 -20.72
N SER A 39 -0.29 -37.91 -20.89
CA SER A 39 -1.38 -38.51 -21.65
C SER A 39 -0.93 -38.58 -23.10
N SER A 40 -0.94 -39.77 -23.65
CA SER A 40 -0.61 -40.11 -25.05
C SER A 40 -1.63 -39.55 -26.03
N THR A 41 -1.56 -38.22 -26.27
CA THR A 41 -2.26 -37.61 -27.41
C THR A 41 -1.33 -36.63 -28.08
N ALA A 42 -0.87 -36.99 -29.27
CA ALA A 42 -0.05 -36.20 -30.20
C ALA A 42 1.14 -35.46 -29.51
N LEU A 43 2.28 -36.13 -29.43
CA LEU A 43 3.56 -35.52 -29.09
C LEU A 43 3.76 -34.31 -30.01
N ALA A 44 3.57 -33.09 -29.50
CA ALA A 44 4.07 -31.91 -30.14
C ALA A 44 5.57 -32.16 -30.36
N ALA A 45 6.07 -31.95 -31.57
CA ALA A 45 7.43 -32.27 -31.92
C ALA A 45 8.39 -31.33 -31.15
N HIS A 46 8.89 -31.76 -30.02
CA HIS A 46 9.93 -31.04 -29.31
C HIS A 46 11.12 -30.77 -30.26
N PRO A 47 11.72 -29.59 -30.22
CA PRO A 47 12.83 -29.27 -31.10
C PRO A 47 14.01 -30.22 -30.89
N LYS A 48 14.66 -30.66 -31.96
CA LYS A 48 15.84 -31.54 -31.85
C LYS A 48 16.88 -30.91 -30.96
N GLY A 49 17.45 -31.71 -30.05
CA GLY A 49 18.57 -31.29 -29.18
C GLY A 49 18.15 -30.60 -27.86
N TYR A 50 16.88 -30.48 -27.57
CA TYR A 50 16.40 -29.88 -26.30
C TYR A 50 16.67 -30.76 -25.07
N TRP A 51 16.61 -32.08 -25.21
CA TRP A 51 16.61 -33.03 -24.10
C TRP A 51 17.83 -32.93 -23.15
N PRO A 52 19.08 -32.79 -23.61
CA PRO A 52 20.20 -32.59 -22.71
C PRO A 52 20.05 -31.34 -21.81
N TYR A 53 19.48 -30.26 -22.34
CA TYR A 53 19.27 -29.03 -21.57
C TYR A 53 18.11 -29.13 -20.58
N LEU A 54 17.03 -29.84 -20.94
CA LEU A 54 15.94 -30.14 -20.02
C LEU A 54 16.43 -31.03 -18.87
N SER A 55 17.18 -32.07 -19.17
CA SER A 55 17.79 -32.97 -18.18
C SER A 55 18.76 -32.19 -17.26
N ALA A 56 19.66 -31.39 -17.84
CA ALA A 56 20.61 -30.58 -17.09
C ALA A 56 19.90 -29.52 -16.20
N PHE A 57 18.84 -28.91 -16.69
CA PHE A 57 18.03 -27.96 -15.91
C PHE A 57 17.34 -28.65 -14.72
N ASN A 58 16.71 -29.82 -14.94
CA ASN A 58 16.06 -30.58 -13.89
C ASN A 58 17.08 -31.08 -12.83
N ASN A 59 18.25 -31.52 -13.25
CA ASN A 59 19.33 -31.91 -12.34
C ASN A 59 19.83 -30.71 -11.51
N ALA A 60 20.01 -29.55 -12.14
CA ALA A 60 20.38 -28.32 -11.44
C ALA A 60 19.31 -27.86 -10.42
N LYS A 61 18.04 -28.01 -10.77
CA LYS A 61 16.89 -27.72 -9.88
C LYS A 61 16.89 -28.66 -8.68
N THR A 62 17.06 -29.97 -8.89
CA THR A 62 17.13 -30.96 -7.81
C THR A 62 18.34 -30.72 -6.90
N ALA A 63 19.48 -30.32 -7.46
CA ALA A 63 20.72 -29.99 -6.72
C ALA A 63 20.69 -28.58 -6.11
N ASN A 64 19.64 -27.79 -6.31
CA ASN A 64 19.53 -26.37 -5.94
C ASN A 64 20.73 -25.52 -6.43
N ASN A 65 21.28 -25.86 -7.59
CA ASN A 65 22.39 -25.14 -8.21
C ASN A 65 21.86 -23.96 -9.05
N GLN A 66 21.72 -22.80 -8.41
CA GLN A 66 21.11 -21.61 -9.02
C GLN A 66 21.83 -21.13 -10.28
N ALA A 67 23.17 -21.14 -10.29
CA ALA A 67 23.95 -20.71 -11.45
C ALA A 67 23.71 -21.61 -12.67
N GLN A 68 23.66 -22.92 -12.43
CA GLN A 68 23.42 -23.91 -13.48
C GLN A 68 21.94 -23.89 -13.93
N MET A 69 20.98 -23.64 -13.01
CA MET A 69 19.56 -23.44 -13.37
C MET A 69 19.40 -22.29 -14.37
N ILE A 70 20.00 -21.14 -14.11
CA ILE A 70 19.97 -19.99 -15.03
C ILE A 70 20.60 -20.35 -16.37
N THR A 71 21.78 -20.95 -16.37
CA THR A 71 22.53 -21.26 -17.60
C THR A 71 21.78 -22.28 -18.48
N THR A 72 21.34 -23.38 -17.90
CA THR A 72 20.66 -24.46 -18.63
C THR A 72 19.23 -24.08 -18.98
N GLY A 73 18.52 -23.37 -18.08
CA GLY A 73 17.20 -22.86 -18.33
C GLY A 73 17.15 -21.87 -19.51
N ASN A 74 18.08 -20.92 -19.56
CA ASN A 74 18.16 -19.97 -20.68
C ASN A 74 18.46 -20.68 -22.02
N LYS A 75 19.36 -21.67 -22.01
CA LYS A 75 19.59 -22.48 -23.22
C LYS A 75 18.35 -23.26 -23.63
N LEU A 76 17.64 -23.85 -22.68
CA LEU A 76 16.38 -24.56 -22.95
C LEU A 76 15.33 -23.60 -23.56
N LEU A 77 15.15 -22.41 -22.99
CA LEU A 77 14.22 -21.41 -23.51
C LEU A 77 14.51 -20.99 -24.95
N GLN A 78 15.78 -20.95 -25.39
CA GLN A 78 16.16 -20.66 -26.78
C GLN A 78 15.55 -21.65 -27.77
N TYR A 79 15.43 -22.92 -27.42
CA TYR A 79 14.78 -23.92 -28.27
C TYR A 79 13.27 -23.70 -28.40
N TYR A 80 12.64 -23.06 -27.42
CA TYR A 80 11.19 -22.89 -27.35
C TYR A 80 10.71 -21.49 -27.71
N GLN A 81 11.62 -20.50 -27.88
CA GLN A 81 11.23 -19.09 -28.01
C GLN A 81 10.35 -18.77 -29.21
N ASN A 82 10.55 -19.46 -30.36
CA ASN A 82 9.86 -19.20 -31.61
C ASN A 82 8.81 -20.27 -31.96
N LEU A 83 8.53 -21.17 -31.05
CA LEU A 83 7.52 -22.20 -31.28
C LEU A 83 6.09 -21.64 -31.06
N PRO A 84 5.10 -22.12 -31.83
CA PRO A 84 3.72 -21.83 -31.54
C PRO A 84 3.36 -22.22 -30.10
N LEU A 85 2.48 -21.46 -29.48
CA LEU A 85 2.04 -21.73 -28.11
C LEU A 85 1.08 -22.92 -28.09
N ASP A 86 1.50 -24.00 -27.45
CA ASP A 86 0.70 -25.16 -27.08
C ASP A 86 0.95 -25.52 -25.61
N SER A 87 0.34 -26.57 -25.09
CA SER A 87 0.47 -26.97 -23.69
C SER A 87 1.89 -27.34 -23.29
N ASP A 88 2.66 -27.97 -24.17
CA ASP A 88 4.02 -28.41 -23.89
C ASP A 88 4.99 -27.22 -23.91
N VAL A 89 4.88 -26.37 -24.92
CA VAL A 89 5.64 -25.11 -25.02
C VAL A 89 5.35 -24.20 -23.83
N ALA A 90 4.06 -24.02 -23.50
CA ALA A 90 3.65 -23.23 -22.35
C ALA A 90 4.19 -23.80 -21.04
N SER A 91 4.16 -25.13 -20.85
CA SER A 91 4.66 -25.80 -19.66
C SER A 91 6.17 -25.61 -19.49
N ILE A 92 6.97 -25.78 -20.55
CA ILE A 92 8.42 -25.55 -20.49
C ILE A 92 8.73 -24.09 -20.18
N ARG A 93 8.12 -23.14 -20.89
CA ARG A 93 8.33 -21.69 -20.65
C ARG A 93 7.94 -21.30 -19.22
N TYR A 94 6.78 -21.79 -18.76
CA TYR A 94 6.32 -21.56 -17.39
C TYR A 94 7.32 -22.08 -16.36
N ASN A 95 7.66 -23.39 -16.42
CA ASN A 95 8.49 -24.03 -15.40
C ASN A 95 9.90 -23.44 -15.30
N VAL A 96 10.52 -23.13 -16.45
CA VAL A 96 11.87 -22.53 -16.46
C VAL A 96 11.84 -21.12 -15.88
N ASN A 97 10.89 -20.29 -16.30
CA ASN A 97 10.80 -18.91 -15.82
C ASN A 97 10.37 -18.85 -14.35
N TYR A 98 9.45 -19.74 -13.92
CA TYR A 98 9.04 -19.85 -12.52
C TYR A 98 10.22 -20.24 -11.60
N ALA A 99 11.13 -21.10 -12.05
CA ALA A 99 12.31 -21.47 -11.29
C ALA A 99 13.41 -20.39 -11.30
N ASN A 100 13.47 -19.58 -12.36
CA ASN A 100 14.54 -18.61 -12.55
C ASN A 100 14.25 -17.23 -11.94
N TYR A 101 12.98 -16.77 -11.90
CA TYR A 101 12.69 -15.41 -11.41
C TYR A 101 13.16 -15.16 -9.97
N PRO A 102 13.04 -16.10 -8.99
CA PRO A 102 13.51 -15.83 -7.64
C PRO A 102 15.04 -15.69 -7.55
N ILE A 103 15.77 -16.35 -8.46
CA ILE A 103 17.22 -16.24 -8.53
C ILE A 103 17.61 -14.85 -9.03
N TYR A 104 16.93 -14.34 -10.07
CA TYR A 104 17.15 -12.98 -10.57
C TYR A 104 16.82 -11.91 -9.52
N GLU A 105 15.72 -12.06 -8.78
CA GLU A 105 15.36 -11.15 -7.69
C GLU A 105 16.44 -11.12 -6.61
N LYS A 106 16.89 -12.30 -6.15
CA LYS A 106 17.94 -12.42 -5.14
C LYS A 106 19.28 -11.80 -5.59
N GLN A 107 19.54 -11.79 -6.90
CA GLN A 107 20.70 -11.13 -7.50
C GLN A 107 20.49 -9.61 -7.71
N GLY A 108 19.32 -9.06 -7.38
CA GLY A 108 18.96 -7.67 -7.66
C GLY A 108 18.74 -7.38 -9.16
N ASN A 109 18.65 -8.41 -10.00
CA ASN A 109 18.40 -8.26 -11.43
C ASN A 109 16.90 -8.20 -11.72
N TYR A 110 16.28 -7.11 -11.28
CA TYR A 110 14.83 -6.94 -11.38
C TYR A 110 14.31 -6.86 -12.82
N THR A 111 15.13 -6.45 -13.78
CA THR A 111 14.76 -6.49 -15.21
C THR A 111 14.51 -7.92 -15.66
N LYS A 112 15.47 -8.82 -15.45
CA LYS A 112 15.31 -10.24 -15.82
C LYS A 112 14.25 -10.94 -14.98
N ALA A 113 14.11 -10.58 -13.71
CA ALA A 113 13.04 -11.10 -12.87
C ALA A 113 11.67 -10.75 -13.44
N LYS A 114 11.48 -9.50 -13.87
CA LYS A 114 10.23 -9.04 -14.50
C LYS A 114 9.94 -9.75 -15.81
N GLU A 115 10.94 -9.91 -16.68
CA GLU A 115 10.81 -10.68 -17.92
C GLU A 115 10.36 -12.13 -17.66
N ALA A 116 11.00 -12.78 -16.69
CA ALA A 116 10.64 -14.15 -16.29
C ALA A 116 9.22 -14.21 -15.70
N LEU A 117 8.84 -13.29 -14.84
CA LEU A 117 7.49 -13.20 -14.28
C LEU A 117 6.42 -12.95 -15.35
N GLN A 118 6.72 -12.12 -16.35
CA GLN A 118 5.82 -11.92 -17.50
C GLN A 118 5.58 -13.23 -18.25
N GLN A 119 6.62 -14.04 -18.43
CA GLN A 119 6.49 -15.37 -19.03
C GLN A 119 5.69 -16.34 -18.13
N VAL A 120 5.88 -16.27 -16.80
CA VAL A 120 5.07 -17.03 -15.83
C VAL A 120 3.59 -16.65 -15.97
N ALA A 121 3.27 -15.36 -16.01
CA ALA A 121 1.89 -14.89 -16.15
C ALA A 121 1.27 -15.33 -17.49
N THR A 122 1.98 -15.10 -18.60
CA THR A 122 1.47 -15.41 -19.95
C THR A 122 1.24 -16.92 -20.13
N ASN A 123 2.24 -17.75 -19.79
CA ASN A 123 2.12 -19.20 -19.98
C ASN A 123 1.23 -19.84 -18.90
N GLY A 124 1.25 -19.29 -17.67
CA GLY A 124 0.34 -19.70 -16.60
C GLY A 124 -1.13 -19.47 -16.96
N ALA A 125 -1.46 -18.34 -17.58
CA ALA A 125 -2.81 -18.06 -18.08
C ALA A 125 -3.27 -19.09 -19.12
N TYR A 126 -2.38 -19.44 -20.06
CA TYR A 126 -2.67 -20.48 -21.06
C TYR A 126 -2.91 -21.84 -20.44
N LEU A 127 -2.18 -22.17 -19.36
CA LEU A 127 -2.30 -23.45 -18.63
C LEU A 127 -3.42 -23.44 -17.57
N GLY A 128 -4.14 -22.34 -17.38
CA GLY A 128 -5.19 -22.22 -16.37
C GLY A 128 -4.66 -22.08 -14.92
N PHE A 129 -3.41 -21.67 -14.73
CA PHE A 129 -2.79 -21.51 -13.41
C PHE A 129 -3.07 -20.10 -12.83
N HIS A 130 -4.33 -19.83 -12.48
CA HIS A 130 -4.80 -18.50 -12.08
C HIS A 130 -4.02 -17.91 -10.89
N ASP A 131 -3.70 -18.72 -9.87
CA ASP A 131 -2.94 -18.27 -8.70
C ASP A 131 -1.51 -17.85 -9.07
N ALA A 132 -0.86 -18.59 -9.98
CA ALA A 132 0.47 -18.24 -10.45
C ALA A 132 0.46 -16.96 -11.30
N VAL A 133 -0.59 -16.73 -12.07
CA VAL A 133 -0.78 -15.48 -12.83
C VAL A 133 -0.94 -14.29 -11.87
N THR A 134 -1.80 -14.44 -10.88
CA THR A 134 -2.03 -13.41 -9.84
C THR A 134 -0.74 -13.10 -9.10
N MET A 135 -0.02 -14.12 -8.66
CA MET A 135 1.27 -14.00 -8.00
C MET A 135 2.29 -13.26 -8.89
N ALA A 136 2.45 -13.67 -10.15
CA ALA A 136 3.43 -13.06 -11.04
C ALA A 136 3.12 -11.57 -11.31
N ASN A 137 1.85 -11.23 -11.50
CA ASN A 137 1.43 -9.84 -11.71
C ASN A 137 1.70 -8.98 -10.46
N GLU A 138 1.42 -9.50 -9.27
CA GLU A 138 1.69 -8.80 -8.02
C GLU A 138 3.19 -8.58 -7.82
N ARG A 139 4.02 -9.61 -8.07
CA ARG A 139 5.47 -9.49 -7.98
C ARG A 139 6.01 -8.46 -8.95
N MET A 140 5.58 -8.50 -10.22
CA MET A 140 5.99 -7.50 -11.22
C MET A 140 5.65 -6.07 -10.78
N ARG A 141 4.50 -5.87 -10.17
CA ARG A 141 4.10 -4.57 -9.63
C ARG A 141 5.04 -4.10 -8.52
N LYS A 142 5.35 -4.98 -7.56
CA LYS A 142 6.23 -4.67 -6.42
C LYS A 142 7.67 -4.38 -6.85
N ILE A 143 8.23 -5.17 -7.79
CA ILE A 143 9.63 -5.02 -8.23
C ILE A 143 9.83 -3.97 -9.33
N SER A 144 8.77 -3.43 -9.93
CA SER A 144 8.90 -2.41 -10.97
C SER A 144 9.28 -1.07 -10.36
N PRO A 145 10.42 -0.48 -10.75
CA PRO A 145 10.71 0.90 -10.39
C PRO A 145 9.61 1.81 -10.89
N ASN A 146 9.30 2.83 -10.12
CA ASN A 146 8.33 3.84 -10.50
C ASN A 146 8.92 5.22 -10.28
N ALA A 147 8.84 6.07 -11.29
CA ALA A 147 9.21 7.47 -11.18
C ALA A 147 8.18 8.33 -11.90
N GLN A 148 7.67 9.33 -11.21
CA GLN A 148 6.71 10.29 -11.74
C GLN A 148 6.96 11.66 -11.10
N VAL A 149 6.73 12.73 -11.86
CA VAL A 149 6.86 14.10 -11.35
C VAL A 149 5.48 14.73 -11.25
N TYR A 150 5.29 15.42 -10.15
CA TYR A 150 4.08 16.18 -9.82
C TYR A 150 4.44 17.64 -9.63
N ALA A 151 3.47 18.51 -9.78
CA ALA A 151 3.58 19.91 -9.37
C ALA A 151 2.46 20.27 -8.40
N LEU A 152 2.80 21.10 -7.42
CA LEU A 152 1.82 21.75 -6.56
C LEU A 152 1.11 22.85 -7.37
N THR A 153 -0.20 22.80 -7.42
CA THR A 153 -1.02 23.72 -8.22
C THR A 153 -2.09 24.40 -7.32
N ASN A 154 -2.53 25.58 -7.72
CA ASN A 154 -3.64 26.30 -7.06
C ASN A 154 -5.00 25.78 -7.56
N THR A 155 -5.17 24.46 -7.52
CA THR A 155 -6.40 23.78 -7.88
C THR A 155 -6.76 22.76 -6.82
N SER A 156 -8.05 22.51 -6.65
CA SER A 156 -8.53 21.52 -5.69
C SER A 156 -8.23 20.09 -6.15
N ALA A 157 -8.00 19.20 -5.19
CA ALA A 157 -8.03 17.76 -5.40
C ALA A 157 -9.48 17.30 -5.71
N PRO A 158 -9.68 16.12 -6.31
CA PRO A 158 -11.00 15.55 -6.52
C PRO A 158 -11.80 15.46 -5.20
N TYR A 159 -13.10 15.68 -5.30
CA TYR A 159 -14.07 15.54 -4.21
C TYR A 159 -15.09 14.47 -4.57
N TYR A 160 -15.27 13.49 -3.71
CA TYR A 160 -16.08 12.28 -3.96
C TYR A 160 -17.49 12.37 -3.37
N GLY A 161 -17.76 13.39 -2.54
CA GLY A 161 -19.06 13.63 -1.93
C GLY A 161 -19.38 12.71 -0.75
N ALA A 162 -18.36 12.09 -0.17
CA ALA A 162 -18.56 11.26 1.01
C ALA A 162 -18.85 12.12 2.26
N LYS A 163 -19.57 11.54 3.20
CA LYS A 163 -19.86 12.20 4.46
C LYS A 163 -18.55 12.51 5.21
N HIS A 164 -18.42 13.74 5.70
CA HIS A 164 -17.25 14.28 6.39
C HIS A 164 -15.96 14.32 5.56
N GLU A 165 -16.05 14.15 4.24
CA GLU A 165 -14.91 14.35 3.37
C GLU A 165 -14.52 15.83 3.29
N PRO A 166 -13.24 16.20 3.49
CA PRO A 166 -12.80 17.56 3.23
C PRO A 166 -12.89 17.85 1.73
N LYS A 167 -13.45 19.03 1.38
CA LYS A 167 -13.59 19.44 -0.03
C LYS A 167 -12.24 19.47 -0.76
N ASN A 168 -11.18 19.83 -0.05
CA ASN A 168 -9.80 19.78 -0.53
C ASN A 168 -8.85 19.49 0.63
N GLY A 169 -7.63 19.00 0.31
CA GLY A 169 -6.64 18.63 1.32
C GLY A 169 -6.85 17.24 1.91
N THR A 170 -6.04 16.89 2.87
CA THR A 170 -6.01 15.60 3.55
C THR A 170 -5.88 15.82 5.06
N LEU A 171 -6.87 15.38 5.80
CA LEU A 171 -6.85 15.41 7.27
C LEU A 171 -5.77 14.45 7.79
N TYR A 172 -5.06 14.85 8.84
CA TYR A 172 -4.16 13.94 9.53
C TYR A 172 -4.44 13.90 11.03
N GLY A 173 -4.03 12.80 11.66
CA GLY A 173 -4.21 12.60 13.08
C GLY A 173 -3.59 11.31 13.56
N ARG A 174 -3.93 10.91 14.78
CA ARG A 174 -3.32 9.77 15.45
C ARG A 174 -4.30 8.94 16.27
N VAL A 175 -3.87 7.74 16.58
CA VAL A 175 -4.53 6.93 17.62
C VAL A 175 -4.24 7.54 18.98
N TRP A 176 -5.29 7.82 19.73
CA TRP A 176 -5.21 8.45 21.04
C TRP A 176 -4.61 7.53 22.11
N THR A 177 -3.79 8.11 22.96
CA THR A 177 -3.32 7.55 24.22
C THR A 177 -3.19 8.66 25.25
N GLU A 178 -3.21 8.35 26.53
CA GLU A 178 -2.97 9.35 27.58
C GLU A 178 -1.60 10.08 27.41
N GLN A 179 -0.61 9.41 26.83
CA GLN A 179 0.74 9.98 26.61
C GLN A 179 0.79 10.98 25.47
N ASN A 180 -0.09 10.85 24.45
CA ASN A 180 -0.09 11.70 23.27
C ASN A 180 -1.27 12.67 23.20
N ASP A 181 -2.07 12.78 24.27
CA ASP A 181 -3.29 13.60 24.31
C ASP A 181 -3.03 15.04 23.84
N SER A 182 -2.02 15.71 24.41
CA SER A 182 -1.65 17.08 24.02
C SER A 182 -1.30 17.20 22.53
N ALA A 183 -0.72 16.17 21.91
CA ALA A 183 -0.42 16.18 20.49
C ALA A 183 -1.69 15.93 19.65
N ALA A 184 -2.58 15.03 20.11
CA ALA A 184 -3.85 14.73 19.47
C ALA A 184 -4.77 15.96 19.42
N GLN A 185 -4.75 16.82 20.44
CA GLN A 185 -5.48 18.10 20.50
C GLN A 185 -5.07 19.09 19.39
N ASN A 186 -3.93 18.90 18.74
CA ASN A 186 -3.42 19.78 17.69
C ASN A 186 -3.53 19.16 16.29
N GLU A 187 -4.26 18.03 16.15
CA GLU A 187 -4.42 17.32 14.89
C GLU A 187 -5.90 17.14 14.55
N ALA A 188 -6.19 17.05 13.25
CA ALA A 188 -7.57 17.03 12.76
C ALA A 188 -8.35 15.77 13.15
N ILE A 189 -7.68 14.63 13.34
CA ILE A 189 -8.34 13.36 13.61
C ILE A 189 -7.80 12.74 14.90
N VAL A 190 -8.72 12.33 15.75
CA VAL A 190 -8.40 11.49 16.91
C VAL A 190 -9.07 10.13 16.74
N SER A 191 -8.35 9.04 16.98
CA SER A 191 -8.84 7.69 16.78
C SER A 191 -8.88 6.88 18.07
N PHE A 192 -10.03 6.24 18.30
CA PHE A 192 -10.30 5.36 19.45
C PHE A 192 -10.64 3.95 18.98
N TYR A 193 -10.30 2.95 19.80
CA TYR A 193 -10.67 1.56 19.58
C TYR A 193 -11.76 1.16 20.56
N ILE A 194 -12.86 0.63 20.04
CA ILE A 194 -13.96 0.03 20.80
C ILE A 194 -14.14 -1.40 20.29
N GLU A 195 -14.36 -2.36 21.17
CA GLU A 195 -14.64 -3.74 20.78
C GLU A 195 -16.15 -4.02 20.76
N MET A 196 -16.60 -4.82 19.79
CA MET A 196 -17.96 -5.34 19.79
C MET A 196 -18.26 -6.06 21.11
N GLY A 197 -19.37 -5.72 21.75
CA GLY A 197 -19.76 -6.21 23.07
C GLY A 197 -19.36 -5.29 24.23
N GLN A 198 -18.49 -4.31 24.03
CA GLN A 198 -18.22 -3.27 25.03
C GLN A 198 -19.33 -2.21 25.02
N ASN A 199 -19.49 -1.52 26.16
CA ASN A 199 -20.33 -0.33 26.22
C ASN A 199 -19.56 0.88 25.69
N ALA A 200 -19.96 1.40 24.54
CA ALA A 200 -19.28 2.54 23.92
C ALA A 200 -19.31 3.81 24.78
N ALA A 201 -20.34 4.00 25.62
CA ALA A 201 -20.44 5.14 26.53
C ALA A 201 -19.33 5.17 27.61
N ASP A 202 -18.67 4.05 27.90
CA ASP A 202 -17.53 4.03 28.83
C ASP A 202 -16.31 4.81 28.29
N TYR A 203 -16.30 5.12 26.99
CA TYR A 203 -15.28 5.92 26.32
C TYR A 203 -15.57 7.42 26.32
N GLU A 204 -16.74 7.85 26.77
CA GLU A 204 -17.20 9.25 26.80
C GLU A 204 -16.13 10.19 27.36
N ARG A 205 -15.58 9.90 28.53
CA ARG A 205 -14.55 10.72 29.18
C ARG A 205 -13.29 10.96 28.34
N PHE A 206 -13.01 10.10 27.37
CA PHE A 206 -11.85 10.22 26.48
C PHE A 206 -12.22 10.90 25.17
N ILE A 207 -13.48 10.80 24.74
CA ILE A 207 -14.01 11.36 23.50
C ILE A 207 -14.46 12.81 23.69
N ALA A 208 -15.14 13.10 24.81
CA ALA A 208 -15.69 14.42 25.10
C ALA A 208 -14.70 15.61 24.97
N PRO A 209 -13.40 15.49 25.29
CA PRO A 209 -12.45 16.59 25.05
C PRO A 209 -12.26 16.99 23.59
N PHE A 210 -12.71 16.16 22.63
CA PHE A 210 -12.61 16.37 21.18
C PHE A 210 -13.95 16.71 20.54
N GLU A 211 -15.02 16.84 21.32
CA GLU A 211 -16.35 17.25 20.85
C GLU A 211 -16.48 18.77 20.79
N GLY A 212 -17.45 19.25 20.03
CA GLY A 212 -17.76 20.70 19.87
C GLY A 212 -16.63 21.53 19.28
N GLY A 213 -15.57 20.86 18.82
CA GLY A 213 -14.35 21.48 18.37
C GLY A 213 -14.04 21.23 16.90
N ASP A 214 -12.77 21.37 16.58
CA ASP A 214 -12.24 21.31 15.23
C ASP A 214 -11.58 19.95 14.96
N HIS A 215 -12.26 18.88 15.35
CA HIS A 215 -11.80 17.51 15.25
C HIS A 215 -12.77 16.61 14.51
N VAL A 216 -12.24 15.54 13.93
CA VAL A 216 -12.98 14.39 13.44
C VAL A 216 -12.66 13.20 14.35
N ILE A 217 -13.68 12.54 14.87
CA ILE A 217 -13.53 11.38 15.74
C ILE A 217 -13.61 10.12 14.88
N HIS A 218 -12.52 9.33 14.87
CA HIS A 218 -12.51 8.02 14.22
C HIS A 218 -12.71 6.94 15.28
N ILE A 219 -13.71 6.10 15.09
CA ILE A 219 -14.00 4.95 15.94
C ILE A 219 -13.68 3.67 15.16
N ALA A 220 -12.65 2.94 15.60
CA ALA A 220 -12.35 1.60 15.11
C ALA A 220 -13.15 0.59 15.93
N TRP A 221 -14.30 0.17 15.41
CA TRP A 221 -15.16 -0.82 16.07
C TRP A 221 -14.72 -2.23 15.70
N ASN A 222 -13.85 -2.80 16.55
CA ASN A 222 -13.23 -4.08 16.29
C ASN A 222 -14.16 -5.26 16.61
N PHE A 223 -13.93 -6.38 15.93
CA PHE A 223 -14.65 -7.63 16.15
C PHE A 223 -13.74 -8.63 16.90
N PRO A 224 -13.82 -8.68 18.26
CA PRO A 224 -13.05 -9.64 19.02
C PRO A 224 -13.50 -11.07 18.65
N GLY A 225 -12.52 -11.98 18.37
CA GLY A 225 -12.86 -13.32 17.87
C GLY A 225 -13.23 -13.39 16.39
N GLU A 226 -13.13 -12.26 15.65
CA GLU A 226 -13.15 -12.21 14.17
C GLU A 226 -14.38 -12.89 13.54
N GLY A 227 -14.19 -14.04 12.86
CA GLY A 227 -15.28 -14.79 12.22
C GLY A 227 -16.38 -15.27 13.18
N SER A 228 -16.06 -15.55 14.45
CA SER A 228 -17.07 -15.89 15.45
C SER A 228 -17.96 -14.69 15.79
N THR A 229 -17.39 -13.49 15.88
CA THR A 229 -18.14 -12.25 16.07
C THR A 229 -19.02 -11.95 14.85
N VAL A 230 -18.51 -12.15 13.62
CA VAL A 230 -19.32 -12.04 12.39
C VAL A 230 -20.53 -12.97 12.43
N SER A 231 -20.34 -14.22 12.86
CA SER A 231 -21.43 -15.19 13.02
C SER A 231 -22.47 -14.75 14.04
N ALA A 232 -22.02 -14.23 15.19
CA ALA A 232 -22.88 -13.74 16.27
C ALA A 232 -23.65 -12.47 15.86
N ILE A 233 -23.05 -11.57 15.09
CA ILE A 233 -23.74 -10.42 14.49
C ILE A 233 -24.84 -10.91 13.53
N ASN A 234 -24.52 -11.86 12.65
CA ASN A 234 -25.47 -12.36 11.68
C ASN A 234 -26.65 -13.10 12.31
N SER A 235 -26.44 -13.76 13.46
CA SER A 235 -27.52 -14.41 14.23
C SER A 235 -28.36 -13.43 15.09
N GLY A 236 -27.94 -12.15 15.21
CA GLY A 236 -28.61 -11.15 16.02
C GLY A 236 -28.19 -11.09 17.49
N SER A 237 -27.19 -11.89 17.89
CA SER A 237 -26.74 -11.93 19.29
C SER A 237 -26.15 -10.59 19.79
N TYR A 238 -25.73 -9.73 18.88
CA TYR A 238 -25.19 -8.39 19.19
C TYR A 238 -26.17 -7.24 18.92
N ASP A 239 -27.45 -7.50 18.58
CA ASP A 239 -28.37 -6.42 18.19
C ASP A 239 -28.55 -5.35 19.25
N SER A 240 -28.65 -5.73 20.53
CA SER A 240 -28.76 -4.78 21.65
C SER A 240 -27.48 -3.93 21.80
N ASN A 241 -26.31 -4.55 21.70
CA ASN A 241 -25.02 -3.83 21.77
C ASN A 241 -24.83 -2.91 20.57
N ILE A 242 -25.22 -3.36 19.36
CA ILE A 242 -25.18 -2.54 18.15
C ILE A 242 -26.06 -1.31 18.33
N GLN A 243 -27.30 -1.49 18.76
CA GLN A 243 -28.22 -0.39 18.98
C GLN A 243 -27.70 0.61 20.03
N GLN A 244 -27.21 0.14 21.17
CA GLN A 244 -26.67 1.00 22.24
C GLN A 244 -25.45 1.78 21.76
N THR A 245 -24.50 1.13 21.05
CA THR A 245 -23.33 1.79 20.50
C THR A 245 -23.72 2.86 19.49
N LEU A 246 -24.63 2.56 18.56
CA LEU A 246 -25.08 3.55 17.55
C LEU A 246 -25.86 4.71 18.19
N GLN A 247 -26.64 4.46 19.23
CA GLN A 247 -27.31 5.52 20.00
C GLN A 247 -26.30 6.45 20.67
N TYR A 248 -25.23 5.89 21.25
CA TYR A 248 -24.16 6.69 21.83
C TYR A 248 -23.45 7.52 20.73
N LEU A 249 -23.08 6.91 19.59
CA LEU A 249 -22.44 7.65 18.49
C LEU A 249 -23.33 8.77 17.93
N ALA A 250 -24.64 8.66 18.05
CA ALA A 250 -25.58 9.72 17.64
C ALA A 250 -25.52 10.95 18.55
N THR A 251 -25.02 10.83 19.79
CA THR A 251 -24.89 11.94 20.75
C THR A 251 -23.61 12.73 20.61
N ILE A 252 -22.60 12.20 19.90
CA ILE A 252 -21.28 12.84 19.73
C ILE A 252 -21.43 14.11 18.88
N ASP A 253 -21.07 15.25 19.47
CA ASP A 253 -21.10 16.58 18.82
C ASP A 253 -19.81 16.84 18.03
N ALA A 254 -19.48 15.94 17.10
CA ALA A 254 -18.37 16.06 16.17
C ALA A 254 -18.62 15.17 14.93
N PRO A 255 -17.94 15.40 13.79
CA PRO A 255 -17.89 14.45 12.69
C PRO A 255 -17.32 13.10 13.13
N VAL A 256 -18.06 12.01 12.91
CA VAL A 256 -17.63 10.64 13.28
C VAL A 256 -17.39 9.79 12.05
N LEU A 257 -16.24 9.13 11.99
CA LEU A 257 -15.90 8.10 11.01
C LEU A 257 -15.90 6.75 11.71
N LEU A 258 -16.84 5.86 11.40
CA LEU A 258 -17.00 4.55 12.03
C LEU A 258 -16.42 3.46 11.14
N ARG A 259 -15.29 2.88 11.56
CA ARG A 259 -14.68 1.69 10.94
C ARG A 259 -15.33 0.43 11.51
N ILE A 260 -16.07 -0.30 10.70
CA ILE A 260 -16.80 -1.51 11.10
C ILE A 260 -15.95 -2.74 10.80
N GLY A 261 -15.41 -3.39 11.83
CA GLY A 261 -14.70 -4.65 11.75
C GLY A 261 -13.51 -4.64 10.78
N GLY A 262 -12.43 -3.92 11.11
CA GLY A 262 -11.27 -3.75 10.22
C GLY A 262 -10.45 -5.01 9.99
N GLU A 263 -9.68 -5.04 8.90
CA GLU A 263 -8.66 -6.05 8.57
C GLU A 263 -9.18 -7.48 8.34
N MET A 264 -10.44 -7.63 7.92
CA MET A 264 -11.07 -8.93 7.73
C MET A 264 -10.35 -9.85 6.74
N ASN A 265 -9.57 -9.28 5.83
CA ASN A 265 -8.82 -10.01 4.81
C ASN A 265 -7.59 -10.77 5.34
N ILE A 266 -7.17 -10.50 6.58
CA ILE A 266 -6.04 -11.17 7.26
C ILE A 266 -6.43 -11.86 8.57
N TRP A 267 -7.72 -11.99 8.87
CA TRP A 267 -8.15 -12.63 10.11
C TRP A 267 -7.75 -14.10 10.18
N THR A 268 -7.42 -14.55 11.37
CA THR A 268 -7.02 -15.93 11.63
C THR A 268 -8.21 -16.88 11.77
N THR A 269 -9.34 -16.37 12.24
CA THR A 269 -10.60 -17.10 12.31
C THR A 269 -11.33 -16.92 10.99
N ALA A 270 -11.56 -18.03 10.29
CA ALA A 270 -12.16 -18.01 8.96
C ALA A 270 -13.54 -17.33 8.94
N THR A 271 -13.69 -16.38 8.03
CA THR A 271 -14.99 -15.84 7.63
C THR A 271 -15.03 -15.72 6.11
N THR A 272 -16.20 -15.90 5.53
CA THR A 272 -16.38 -15.67 4.09
C THR A 272 -16.66 -14.19 3.83
N GLY A 273 -16.35 -13.73 2.61
CA GLY A 273 -16.72 -12.39 2.17
C GLY A 273 -18.21 -12.12 2.33
N ASP A 274 -19.06 -13.10 1.98
CA ASP A 274 -20.51 -12.97 2.10
C ASP A 274 -20.98 -12.85 3.55
N ALA A 275 -20.40 -13.62 4.47
CA ALA A 275 -20.72 -13.52 5.89
C ALA A 275 -20.32 -12.16 6.47
N PHE A 276 -19.13 -11.65 6.11
CA PHE A 276 -18.70 -10.32 6.52
C PHE A 276 -19.60 -9.22 5.94
N LYS A 277 -19.92 -9.29 4.64
CA LYS A 277 -20.84 -8.32 3.99
C LYS A 277 -22.21 -8.30 4.67
N ALA A 278 -22.73 -9.47 5.07
CA ALA A 278 -24.00 -9.54 5.78
C ALA A 278 -23.92 -8.84 7.16
N ALA A 279 -22.86 -9.10 7.94
CA ALA A 279 -22.65 -8.46 9.24
C ALA A 279 -22.47 -6.94 9.10
N TYR A 280 -21.63 -6.50 8.17
CA TYR A 280 -21.43 -5.08 7.87
C TYR A 280 -22.76 -4.42 7.49
N THR A 281 -23.52 -5.04 6.58
CA THR A 281 -24.83 -4.53 6.11
C THR A 281 -25.83 -4.40 7.25
N ARG A 282 -25.85 -5.37 8.18
CA ARG A 282 -26.74 -5.33 9.35
C ARG A 282 -26.45 -4.11 10.23
N ILE A 283 -25.18 -3.85 10.52
CA ILE A 283 -24.75 -2.68 11.30
C ILE A 283 -25.02 -1.39 10.51
N ALA A 284 -24.59 -1.34 9.26
CA ALA A 284 -24.69 -0.14 8.43
C ALA A 284 -26.14 0.35 8.22
N LYS A 285 -27.09 -0.55 8.02
CA LYS A 285 -28.52 -0.20 7.91
C LYS A 285 -29.06 0.42 9.20
N GLN A 286 -28.70 -0.14 10.35
CA GLN A 286 -29.08 0.44 11.63
C GLN A 286 -28.41 1.81 11.85
N ALA A 287 -27.12 1.96 11.52
CA ALA A 287 -26.39 3.22 11.63
C ALA A 287 -27.04 4.33 10.78
N ARG A 288 -27.47 4.02 9.55
CA ARG A 288 -28.16 5.00 8.70
C ARG A 288 -29.46 5.55 9.31
N THR A 289 -30.09 4.77 10.18
CA THR A 289 -31.36 5.16 10.85
C THR A 289 -31.09 5.83 12.20
N ILE A 290 -30.18 5.28 13.01
CA ILE A 290 -29.97 5.69 14.41
C ILE A 290 -29.00 6.89 14.49
N CYS A 291 -27.90 6.84 13.75
CA CYS A 291 -26.84 7.87 13.74
C CYS A 291 -26.52 8.34 12.31
N PRO A 292 -27.46 9.02 11.63
CA PRO A 292 -27.27 9.43 10.25
C PRO A 292 -26.13 10.46 10.05
N ASN A 293 -25.63 11.05 11.14
CA ASN A 293 -24.45 11.92 11.17
C ASN A 293 -23.11 11.15 11.00
N VAL A 294 -23.07 9.85 11.27
CA VAL A 294 -21.86 9.04 11.22
C VAL A 294 -21.54 8.61 9.78
N ALA A 295 -20.27 8.73 9.37
CA ALA A 295 -19.76 8.18 8.12
C ALA A 295 -19.27 6.74 8.33
N LEU A 296 -19.58 5.84 7.40
CA LEU A 296 -19.24 4.43 7.48
C LEU A 296 -17.99 4.11 6.67
N VAL A 297 -17.03 3.49 7.32
CA VAL A 297 -15.72 3.14 6.75
C VAL A 297 -15.62 1.63 6.59
N PHE A 298 -15.37 1.16 5.36
CA PHE A 298 -14.90 -0.19 5.08
C PHE A 298 -13.38 -0.16 5.04
N SER A 299 -12.69 -0.96 5.85
CA SER A 299 -11.22 -0.92 5.93
C SER A 299 -10.62 -2.32 6.00
N THR A 300 -9.70 -2.59 5.08
CA THR A 300 -8.91 -3.83 5.04
C THR A 300 -7.50 -3.60 5.58
N ASN A 301 -6.76 -4.68 5.85
CA ASN A 301 -5.31 -4.57 5.87
C ASN A 301 -4.80 -4.35 4.43
N TYR A 302 -3.74 -3.56 4.26
CA TYR A 302 -3.15 -3.27 2.94
C TYR A 302 -2.60 -4.53 2.25
N THR A 303 -2.24 -5.54 3.04
CA THR A 303 -1.80 -6.82 2.48
C THR A 303 -2.99 -7.60 1.94
N SER A 304 -2.82 -8.12 0.75
CA SER A 304 -3.74 -9.09 0.18
C SER A 304 -2.97 -10.36 -0.13
N PRO A 305 -3.29 -11.50 0.48
CA PRO A 305 -2.63 -12.76 0.16
C PRO A 305 -2.66 -12.98 -1.35
N PHE A 306 -1.49 -13.27 -1.94
CA PHE A 306 -1.33 -13.52 -3.38
C PHE A 306 -1.83 -12.40 -4.32
N GLY A 307 -1.86 -11.15 -3.86
CA GLY A 307 -2.44 -10.06 -4.63
C GLY A 307 -3.94 -10.19 -4.86
N GLY A 308 -4.60 -10.97 -4.02
CA GLY A 308 -6.04 -11.21 -4.11
C GLY A 308 -6.86 -9.94 -3.95
N SER A 309 -8.02 -9.89 -4.56
CA SER A 309 -8.96 -8.79 -4.46
C SER A 309 -9.52 -8.64 -3.05
N MET A 310 -9.65 -7.41 -2.56
CA MET A 310 -10.37 -7.07 -1.33
C MET A 310 -11.89 -7.05 -1.55
N GLU A 311 -12.32 -7.09 -2.81
CA GLU A 311 -13.72 -7.03 -3.22
C GLU A 311 -14.63 -8.11 -2.65
N PRO A 312 -14.19 -9.38 -2.45
CA PRO A 312 -15.06 -10.38 -1.84
C PRO A 312 -15.67 -9.94 -0.51
N TYR A 313 -15.00 -9.04 0.22
CA TYR A 313 -15.46 -8.49 1.50
C TYR A 313 -16.19 -7.16 1.37
N PHE A 314 -16.13 -6.50 0.21
CA PHE A 314 -16.70 -5.16 0.02
C PHE A 314 -18.22 -5.24 -0.02
N PRO A 315 -18.93 -4.53 0.89
CA PRO A 315 -20.39 -4.55 0.97
C PRO A 315 -21.01 -3.73 -0.18
N ASP A 316 -22.32 -3.52 -0.12
CA ASP A 316 -22.99 -2.59 -1.02
C ASP A 316 -22.36 -1.20 -0.92
N ALA A 317 -21.95 -0.64 -2.06
CA ALA A 317 -21.27 0.66 -2.14
C ALA A 317 -22.11 1.82 -1.60
N SER A 318 -23.45 1.71 -1.58
CA SER A 318 -24.34 2.71 -1.00
C SER A 318 -24.27 2.79 0.53
N LEU A 319 -23.79 1.71 1.15
CA LEU A 319 -23.59 1.63 2.61
C LEU A 319 -22.19 2.05 3.05
N VAL A 320 -21.26 2.30 2.12
CA VAL A 320 -19.88 2.69 2.40
C VAL A 320 -19.68 4.15 2.02
N ASP A 321 -19.23 4.99 2.95
CA ASP A 321 -18.84 6.37 2.67
C ASP A 321 -17.35 6.43 2.29
N TRP A 322 -16.47 5.69 3.00
CA TRP A 322 -15.04 5.71 2.83
C TRP A 322 -14.45 4.32 2.66
N VAL A 323 -13.45 4.20 1.81
CA VAL A 323 -12.60 3.00 1.74
C VAL A 323 -11.35 3.23 2.58
N GLY A 324 -11.05 2.32 3.50
CA GLY A 324 -9.94 2.41 4.42
C GLY A 324 -8.88 1.35 4.22
N ALA A 325 -7.70 1.61 4.77
CA ALA A 325 -6.64 0.63 4.93
C ALA A 325 -5.89 0.80 6.23
N SER A 326 -5.52 -0.32 6.88
CA SER A 326 -4.40 -0.35 7.81
C SER A 326 -3.12 -0.46 6.98
N LEU A 327 -2.17 0.49 7.13
CA LEU A 327 -1.00 0.62 6.27
C LEU A 327 0.29 0.70 7.09
N TYR A 328 0.97 -0.44 7.22
CA TYR A 328 2.21 -0.55 7.96
C TYR A 328 3.40 -0.82 7.04
N ASN A 329 4.51 -0.10 7.26
CA ASN A 329 5.71 -0.17 6.43
C ASN A 329 6.92 -0.48 7.32
N ASN A 330 7.07 -1.73 7.75
CA ASN A 330 8.10 -2.15 8.69
C ASN A 330 9.35 -2.70 7.97
N LYS A 331 10.52 -2.55 8.60
CA LYS A 331 11.78 -3.04 8.04
C LYS A 331 11.90 -4.56 8.09
N TYR A 332 11.37 -5.19 9.12
CA TYR A 332 11.39 -6.64 9.32
C TYR A 332 9.98 -7.17 9.49
N GLN A 333 9.77 -8.43 9.12
CA GLN A 333 8.46 -9.06 9.26
C GLN A 333 8.09 -9.26 10.74
N PHE A 334 9.07 -9.69 11.56
CA PHE A 334 8.85 -9.97 12.98
C PHE A 334 9.81 -9.14 13.83
N ALA A 335 9.25 -8.40 14.78
CA ALA A 335 10.02 -7.64 15.77
C ALA A 335 10.83 -8.55 16.70
N SER A 336 10.33 -9.76 16.99
CA SER A 336 10.98 -10.74 17.87
C SER A 336 12.19 -11.45 17.23
N SER A 337 12.30 -11.39 15.91
CA SER A 337 13.40 -12.01 15.16
C SER A 337 13.78 -11.13 13.98
N PRO A 338 14.39 -9.96 14.24
CA PRO A 338 14.78 -9.05 13.17
C PRO A 338 15.94 -9.68 12.40
N THR A 339 15.66 -10.18 11.23
CA THR A 339 16.63 -10.72 10.30
C THR A 339 16.59 -9.90 9.02
N LYS A 340 17.75 -9.57 8.49
CA LYS A 340 17.86 -8.99 7.17
C LYS A 340 17.80 -10.13 6.15
N GLY A 341 16.72 -10.22 5.40
CA GLY A 341 16.58 -11.21 4.34
C GLY A 341 15.47 -10.81 3.39
N VAL A 342 15.72 -10.90 2.09
CA VAL A 342 14.68 -10.87 1.08
C VAL A 342 14.17 -12.29 0.97
N ASP A 343 13.12 -12.61 1.72
CA ASP A 343 12.39 -13.85 1.47
C ASP A 343 11.10 -13.52 0.68
N ASN A 344 10.46 -14.57 0.18
CA ASN A 344 9.22 -14.41 -0.58
C ASN A 344 8.10 -13.74 0.24
N ASN A 345 8.16 -13.82 1.57
CA ASN A 345 7.14 -13.27 2.45
C ASN A 345 7.27 -11.74 2.56
N GLU A 346 8.49 -11.19 2.62
CA GLU A 346 8.70 -9.74 2.72
C GLU A 346 8.05 -8.98 1.56
N MET A 347 8.18 -9.50 0.34
CA MET A 347 7.56 -8.89 -0.83
C MET A 347 6.03 -8.85 -0.73
N TYR A 348 5.40 -9.97 -0.35
CA TYR A 348 3.93 -10.02 -0.25
C TYR A 348 3.39 -9.08 0.80
N PHE A 349 4.08 -8.98 1.92
CA PHE A 349 3.69 -8.10 3.00
C PHE A 349 4.14 -6.65 2.81
N GLY A 350 4.86 -6.35 1.72
CA GLY A 350 5.38 -5.00 1.49
C GLY A 350 6.26 -4.54 2.65
N ILE A 351 7.17 -5.42 3.08
CA ILE A 351 8.07 -5.24 4.22
C ILE A 351 9.51 -5.13 3.72
N GLY A 352 10.40 -4.59 4.53
CA GLY A 352 11.81 -4.48 4.20
C GLY A 352 12.04 -3.59 2.99
N ASP A 353 12.81 -4.08 2.05
CA ASP A 353 13.13 -3.35 0.82
C ASP A 353 11.90 -3.09 -0.08
N TYR A 354 10.78 -3.79 0.17
CA TYR A 354 9.52 -3.61 -0.54
C TYR A 354 8.51 -2.72 0.21
N ALA A 355 8.88 -2.16 1.36
CA ALA A 355 8.01 -1.33 2.18
C ALA A 355 7.90 0.09 1.63
N ASP A 356 7.16 0.24 0.55
CA ASP A 356 6.80 1.52 -0.04
C ASP A 356 5.31 1.81 0.24
N PRO A 357 4.96 2.88 0.96
CA PRO A 357 3.58 3.16 1.32
C PRO A 357 2.68 3.40 0.11
N VAL A 358 3.20 3.95 -0.99
CA VAL A 358 2.44 4.19 -2.22
C VAL A 358 2.13 2.87 -2.92
N LYS A 359 3.12 1.99 -3.09
CA LYS A 359 2.89 0.65 -3.68
C LYS A 359 1.99 -0.20 -2.80
N ASN A 360 2.18 -0.15 -1.48
CA ASN A 360 1.39 -0.91 -0.54
C ASN A 360 -0.10 -0.48 -0.56
N LEU A 361 -0.39 0.81 -0.78
CA LEU A 361 -1.77 1.30 -0.84
C LEU A 361 -2.47 0.99 -2.17
N SER A 362 -1.77 0.56 -3.21
CA SER A 362 -2.29 0.51 -4.58
C SER A 362 -3.58 -0.31 -4.74
N HIS A 363 -3.72 -1.47 -4.08
CA HIS A 363 -4.97 -2.26 -4.15
C HIS A 363 -6.16 -1.53 -3.52
N THR A 364 -5.94 -0.86 -2.39
CA THR A 364 -6.97 -0.02 -1.76
C THR A 364 -7.35 1.15 -2.68
N ALA A 365 -6.36 1.76 -3.35
CA ALA A 365 -6.60 2.84 -4.30
C ALA A 365 -7.40 2.38 -5.53
N ASP A 366 -7.13 1.19 -6.04
CA ASP A 366 -7.89 0.58 -7.14
C ASP A 366 -9.35 0.32 -6.73
N LEU A 367 -9.57 -0.23 -5.53
CA LEU A 367 -10.91 -0.45 -4.98
C LEU A 367 -11.67 0.87 -4.80
N ALA A 368 -11.03 1.87 -4.20
CA ALA A 368 -11.62 3.19 -3.98
C ALA A 368 -11.97 3.89 -5.31
N LYS A 369 -11.10 3.78 -6.30
CA LYS A 369 -11.34 4.30 -7.66
C LYS A 369 -12.53 3.62 -8.32
N LYS A 370 -12.64 2.29 -8.22
CA LYS A 370 -13.74 1.51 -8.79
C LYS A 370 -15.10 1.96 -8.27
N TYR A 371 -15.18 2.26 -6.97
CA TYR A 371 -16.43 2.64 -6.32
C TYR A 371 -16.59 4.15 -6.09
N ASN A 372 -15.68 4.96 -6.64
CA ASN A 372 -15.67 6.42 -6.53
C ASN A 372 -15.75 6.89 -5.07
N LYS A 373 -14.84 6.39 -4.21
CA LYS A 373 -14.81 6.71 -2.78
C LYS A 373 -13.49 7.38 -2.39
N PRO A 374 -13.50 8.27 -1.37
CA PRO A 374 -12.27 8.73 -0.74
C PRO A 374 -11.61 7.62 0.06
N ILE A 375 -10.31 7.79 0.31
CA ILE A 375 -9.49 6.85 1.09
C ILE A 375 -9.14 7.47 2.43
N ILE A 376 -9.21 6.63 3.47
CA ILE A 376 -8.66 6.89 4.79
C ILE A 376 -7.62 5.82 5.15
N ILE A 377 -6.43 6.23 5.58
CA ILE A 377 -5.54 5.34 6.30
C ILE A 377 -6.04 5.29 7.74
N THR A 378 -6.77 4.23 8.08
CA THR A 378 -7.47 4.10 9.37
C THR A 378 -6.54 3.85 10.54
N GLU A 379 -5.39 3.30 10.26
CA GLU A 379 -4.25 3.14 11.14
C GLU A 379 -3.02 2.82 10.29
N GLY A 380 -1.85 3.25 10.73
CA GLY A 380 -0.64 2.93 9.99
C GLY A 380 0.59 3.60 10.57
N GLY A 381 1.73 3.25 9.99
CA GLY A 381 3.01 3.80 10.39
C GLY A 381 4.16 2.91 9.98
N SER A 382 5.34 3.26 10.46
CA SER A 382 6.53 2.43 10.35
C SER A 382 7.13 2.26 11.74
N GLY A 383 7.21 1.03 12.19
CA GLY A 383 7.70 0.70 13.53
C GLY A 383 9.22 0.68 13.59
N TYR A 384 9.75 1.01 14.76
CA TYR A 384 11.16 0.89 15.09
C TYR A 384 11.35 -0.06 16.29
N LEU A 385 12.56 -0.57 16.46
CA LEU A 385 12.92 -1.53 17.50
C LEU A 385 14.04 -0.95 18.37
N SER A 386 13.90 -1.06 19.70
CA SER A 386 14.96 -0.71 20.62
C SER A 386 16.20 -1.57 20.35
N GLY A 387 17.37 -0.94 20.29
CA GLY A 387 18.63 -1.61 19.97
C GLY A 387 18.92 -1.82 18.47
N TYR A 388 18.02 -1.45 17.58
CA TYR A 388 18.16 -1.58 16.12
C TYR A 388 18.05 -0.21 15.43
N ALA A 389 19.16 0.55 15.42
CA ALA A 389 19.21 1.92 14.89
C ALA A 389 18.76 2.02 13.41
N ASP A 390 18.99 0.97 12.62
CA ASP A 390 18.59 0.89 11.23
C ASP A 390 17.06 0.88 11.04
N THR A 391 16.30 0.36 12.02
CA THR A 391 14.83 0.42 12.01
C THR A 391 14.32 1.83 12.28
N THR A 392 15.01 2.62 13.09
CA THR A 392 14.68 4.03 13.34
C THR A 392 14.84 4.88 12.09
N THR A 393 15.97 4.73 11.39
CA THR A 393 16.20 5.43 10.12
C THR A 393 15.17 5.03 9.07
N PHE A 394 14.90 3.74 8.96
CA PHE A 394 13.90 3.21 8.06
C PHE A 394 12.49 3.77 8.35
N ALA A 395 12.07 3.74 9.62
CA ALA A 395 10.78 4.27 10.05
C ALA A 395 10.65 5.76 9.71
N ALA A 396 11.70 6.55 9.98
CA ALA A 396 11.72 7.97 9.66
C ALA A 396 11.55 8.23 8.15
N ASP A 397 12.19 7.44 7.30
CA ASP A 397 12.07 7.57 5.84
C ASP A 397 10.69 7.17 5.32
N ARG A 398 10.13 6.05 5.81
CA ARG A 398 8.77 5.60 5.41
C ARG A 398 7.68 6.55 5.88
N ILE A 399 7.83 7.17 7.06
CA ILE A 399 6.91 8.20 7.55
C ILE A 399 6.99 9.45 6.66
N ARG A 400 8.20 9.94 6.32
CA ARG A 400 8.31 11.07 5.38
C ARG A 400 7.61 10.75 4.06
N GLU A 401 7.82 9.57 3.53
CA GLU A 401 7.20 9.15 2.26
C GLU A 401 5.68 9.07 2.36
N ALA A 402 5.13 8.45 3.41
CA ALA A 402 3.69 8.33 3.60
C ALA A 402 3.01 9.71 3.62
N TYR A 403 3.51 10.64 4.42
CA TYR A 403 2.89 11.97 4.59
C TYR A 403 3.21 12.97 3.46
N THR A 404 4.14 12.66 2.57
CA THR A 404 4.47 13.55 1.44
C THR A 404 4.06 13.00 0.09
N SER A 405 3.84 11.67 -0.03
CA SER A 405 3.60 11.03 -1.34
C SER A 405 2.22 10.40 -1.48
N LEU A 406 1.58 9.93 -0.39
CA LEU A 406 0.30 9.20 -0.53
C LEU A 406 -0.79 10.03 -1.20
N ASN A 407 -1.08 11.23 -0.70
CA ASN A 407 -2.13 12.08 -1.27
C ASN A 407 -1.69 12.80 -2.56
N MET A 408 -0.39 12.84 -2.83
CA MET A 408 0.15 13.33 -4.11
C MET A 408 -0.10 12.33 -5.23
N VAL A 409 0.19 11.05 -4.98
CA VAL A 409 0.04 9.97 -5.97
C VAL A 409 -1.41 9.50 -6.07
N TYR A 410 -2.08 9.40 -4.93
CA TYR A 410 -3.49 9.02 -4.82
C TYR A 410 -4.31 10.19 -4.24
N PRO A 411 -4.83 11.09 -5.08
CA PRO A 411 -5.61 12.24 -4.61
C PRO A 411 -6.93 11.86 -3.92
N GLN A 412 -7.31 10.56 -3.96
CA GLN A 412 -8.38 9.98 -3.15
C GLN A 412 -8.06 9.93 -1.66
N VAL A 413 -6.77 9.96 -1.26
CA VAL A 413 -6.37 9.94 0.15
C VAL A 413 -6.75 11.27 0.80
N LYS A 414 -7.79 11.23 1.63
CA LYS A 414 -8.39 12.40 2.29
C LYS A 414 -8.19 12.40 3.81
N ALA A 415 -7.71 11.28 4.37
CA ALA A 415 -7.41 11.16 5.79
C ALA A 415 -6.27 10.17 6.05
N ILE A 416 -5.37 10.49 7.01
CA ILE A 416 -4.26 9.64 7.43
C ILE A 416 -4.17 9.63 8.95
N ILE A 417 -4.30 8.45 9.56
CA ILE A 417 -4.18 8.25 11.02
C ILE A 417 -2.89 7.50 11.33
N HIS A 418 -2.00 8.11 12.12
CA HIS A 418 -0.80 7.45 12.62
C HIS A 418 -1.14 6.54 13.80
N PHE A 419 -0.61 5.30 13.78
CA PHE A 419 -0.74 4.37 14.91
C PHE A 419 0.27 4.72 16.01
N ASP A 420 0.03 5.81 16.73
CA ASP A 420 0.93 6.41 17.72
C ASP A 420 0.93 5.64 19.06
N ARG A 421 1.33 4.37 19.01
CA ARG A 421 1.33 3.45 20.15
C ARG A 421 2.49 2.47 20.07
N SER A 422 2.92 1.96 21.21
CA SER A 422 3.75 0.76 21.25
C SER A 422 2.89 -0.46 20.89
N GLY A 423 3.32 -1.20 19.88
CA GLY A 423 2.68 -2.43 19.41
C GLY A 423 3.40 -3.68 19.90
N SER A 424 2.98 -4.83 19.38
CA SER A 424 3.56 -6.14 19.68
C SER A 424 4.99 -6.28 19.14
N GLY A 425 5.95 -5.78 19.91
CA GLY A 425 7.38 -5.80 19.60
C GLY A 425 7.87 -4.58 18.86
N TYR A 426 7.12 -4.00 17.92
CA TYR A 426 7.43 -2.70 17.31
C TYR A 426 6.89 -1.55 18.16
N ASP A 427 7.65 -0.46 18.21
CA ASP A 427 7.18 0.81 18.73
C ASP A 427 6.86 1.75 17.55
N TYR A 428 5.64 2.27 17.52
CA TYR A 428 5.18 3.26 16.54
C TYR A 428 4.98 4.63 17.19
N SER A 429 5.24 4.74 18.50
CA SER A 429 5.03 5.98 19.25
C SER A 429 6.01 7.06 18.83
N LEU A 430 5.50 8.20 18.43
CA LEU A 430 6.32 9.34 18.03
C LEU A 430 7.12 9.91 19.20
N GLN A 431 6.53 9.90 20.42
CA GLN A 431 7.17 10.48 21.60
C GLN A 431 8.38 9.68 22.09
N ASN A 432 8.43 8.38 21.81
CA ASN A 432 9.50 7.51 22.27
C ASN A 432 10.77 7.61 21.41
N ASN A 433 10.72 8.30 20.25
CA ASN A 433 11.87 8.40 19.35
C ASN A 433 11.94 9.76 18.66
N ALA A 434 12.88 10.60 19.10
CA ALA A 434 13.05 11.97 18.59
C ALA A 434 13.33 12.03 17.07
N THR A 435 14.02 11.04 16.48
CA THR A 435 14.30 10.98 15.04
C THR A 435 13.03 10.72 14.24
N VAL A 436 12.20 9.78 14.71
CA VAL A 436 10.93 9.44 14.07
C VAL A 436 9.94 10.60 14.21
N GLN A 437 9.85 11.21 15.39
CA GLN A 437 9.03 12.40 15.64
C GLN A 437 9.44 13.59 14.75
N ALA A 438 10.76 13.86 14.64
CA ALA A 438 11.26 14.91 13.77
C ALA A 438 10.93 14.66 12.29
N ALA A 439 11.00 13.40 11.85
CA ALA A 439 10.61 13.02 10.50
C ALA A 439 9.11 13.27 10.23
N TYR A 440 8.24 12.88 11.17
CA TYR A 440 6.81 13.15 11.12
C TYR A 440 6.53 14.65 11.01
N ASN A 441 7.04 15.44 11.95
CA ASN A 441 6.83 16.90 11.98
C ASN A 441 7.37 17.59 10.71
N SER A 442 8.52 17.14 10.20
CA SER A 442 9.09 17.65 8.94
C SER A 442 8.23 17.33 7.74
N ALA A 443 7.68 16.12 7.68
CA ALA A 443 6.79 15.70 6.60
C ALA A 443 5.50 16.51 6.58
N LEU A 444 4.86 16.72 7.73
CA LEU A 444 3.69 17.58 7.87
C LEU A 444 3.95 19.00 7.37
N LYS A 445 5.06 19.60 7.82
CA LYS A 445 5.45 20.95 7.42
C LYS A 445 5.75 21.08 5.92
N SER A 446 6.28 20.03 5.31
CA SER A 446 6.67 20.04 3.88
C SER A 446 5.52 19.79 2.92
N ASN A 447 4.34 19.39 3.40
CA ASN A 447 3.19 19.08 2.58
C ASN A 447 2.02 20.03 2.87
N PRO A 448 1.87 21.13 2.09
CA PRO A 448 0.86 22.16 2.35
C PRO A 448 -0.58 21.68 2.06
N THR A 449 -0.76 20.45 1.61
CA THR A 449 -2.09 19.86 1.37
C THR A 449 -2.60 19.05 2.57
N LEU A 450 -1.80 18.92 3.64
CA LEU A 450 -2.23 18.30 4.90
C LEU A 450 -2.95 19.32 5.79
N MET A 451 -3.95 18.85 6.51
CA MET A 451 -4.83 19.67 7.35
C MET A 451 -4.78 19.19 8.79
N SER A 452 -4.41 20.09 9.71
CA SER A 452 -4.45 19.84 11.16
C SER A 452 -5.82 20.11 11.80
N SER A 453 -6.79 20.59 11.02
CA SER A 453 -8.15 20.90 11.48
C SER A 453 -9.12 20.75 10.31
N PRO A 454 -10.34 20.22 10.52
CA PRO A 454 -11.38 20.14 9.50
C PRO A 454 -11.82 21.52 8.94
N SER A 455 -11.68 22.57 9.74
CA SER A 455 -12.03 23.94 9.33
C SER A 455 -10.94 24.63 8.48
N GLN A 456 -9.74 24.05 8.42
CA GLN A 456 -8.64 24.60 7.65
C GLN A 456 -8.98 24.61 6.15
N THR A 457 -8.71 25.73 5.49
CA THR A 457 -8.90 25.84 4.03
C THR A 457 -7.59 25.55 3.30
N VAL A 458 -7.61 24.53 2.46
CA VAL A 458 -6.53 24.19 1.52
C VAL A 458 -7.03 24.52 0.12
N THR A 459 -6.23 25.27 -0.65
CA THR A 459 -6.55 25.68 -2.03
C THR A 459 -5.66 25.03 -3.06
N GLN A 460 -4.71 24.22 -2.62
CA GLN A 460 -3.68 23.60 -3.46
C GLN A 460 -3.84 22.08 -3.50
N SER A 461 -3.40 21.50 -4.60
CA SER A 461 -3.23 20.05 -4.74
C SER A 461 -2.07 19.71 -5.66
N PHE A 462 -1.52 18.51 -5.50
CA PHE A 462 -0.55 17.97 -6.44
C PHE A 462 -1.26 17.40 -7.67
N LYS A 463 -0.67 17.66 -8.85
CA LYS A 463 -1.10 17.05 -10.12
C LYS A 463 0.08 16.43 -10.83
N PRO A 464 -0.10 15.31 -11.57
CA PRO A 464 0.91 14.84 -12.50
C PRO A 464 1.40 15.99 -13.38
N LEU A 465 2.71 16.14 -13.52
CA LEU A 465 3.28 17.30 -14.18
C LEU A 465 2.77 17.48 -15.63
N SER A 466 2.54 16.38 -16.32
CA SER A 466 1.96 16.40 -17.67
C SER A 466 0.55 16.96 -17.79
N GLN A 467 -0.15 17.13 -16.66
CA GLN A 467 -1.50 17.70 -16.58
C GLN A 467 -1.50 19.18 -16.14
N VAL A 468 -0.33 19.75 -15.90
CA VAL A 468 -0.21 21.13 -15.39
C VAL A 468 -0.20 22.12 -16.55
N THR A 469 -1.15 23.05 -16.53
CA THR A 469 -1.29 24.13 -17.49
C THR A 469 -1.53 25.44 -16.77
N GLY A 470 -0.98 26.54 -17.31
CA GLY A 470 -1.25 27.89 -16.78
C GLY A 470 -0.56 28.24 -15.46
N ALA A 471 0.45 27.47 -15.04
CA ALA A 471 1.24 27.81 -13.86
C ALA A 471 2.13 29.02 -14.12
N ASN A 472 2.45 29.80 -13.08
CA ASN A 472 3.26 31.03 -13.19
C ASN A 472 4.26 31.14 -12.04
N GLY A 473 5.36 31.85 -12.26
CA GLY A 473 6.35 32.17 -11.24
C GLY A 473 7.12 30.93 -10.78
N VAL A 474 7.21 30.72 -9.47
CA VAL A 474 7.88 29.56 -8.88
C VAL A 474 6.93 28.38 -8.82
N VAL A 475 7.26 27.31 -9.55
CA VAL A 475 6.51 26.06 -9.56
C VAL A 475 7.21 25.04 -8.65
N THR A 476 6.51 24.59 -7.62
CA THR A 476 7.02 23.53 -6.74
C THR A 476 6.80 22.18 -7.43
N LEU A 477 7.90 21.56 -7.86
CA LEU A 477 7.94 20.21 -8.38
C LEU A 477 8.25 19.22 -7.26
N ARG A 478 7.67 18.02 -7.34
CA ARG A 478 7.98 16.89 -6.46
C ARG A 478 8.00 15.60 -7.26
N ALA A 479 9.10 14.87 -7.18
CA ALA A 479 9.14 13.52 -7.73
C ALA A 479 8.70 12.50 -6.68
N TYR A 480 7.95 11.49 -7.13
CA TYR A 480 7.89 10.19 -6.49
C TYR A 480 8.83 9.28 -7.26
N CYS A 481 9.73 8.61 -6.58
CA CYS A 481 10.66 7.67 -7.20
C CYS A 481 10.99 6.57 -6.20
N ASP A 482 10.62 5.34 -6.56
CA ASP A 482 10.93 4.15 -5.77
C ASP A 482 11.81 3.19 -6.59
N VAL A 483 12.92 2.76 -5.97
CA VAL A 483 13.81 1.71 -6.45
C VAL A 483 14.12 0.79 -5.28
N ILE A 484 13.71 -0.46 -5.38
CA ILE A 484 13.73 -1.43 -4.28
C ILE A 484 15.09 -1.46 -3.57
N GLY A 485 15.06 -1.25 -2.26
CA GLY A 485 16.21 -1.34 -1.39
C GLY A 485 17.31 -0.30 -1.66
N GLN A 486 17.01 0.76 -2.43
CA GLN A 486 17.99 1.76 -2.82
C GLN A 486 17.60 3.16 -2.34
N THR A 487 18.61 3.95 -1.99
CA THR A 487 18.46 5.39 -1.84
C THR A 487 18.52 6.05 -3.21
N VAL A 488 17.52 6.85 -3.53
CA VAL A 488 17.41 7.52 -4.83
C VAL A 488 17.95 8.94 -4.75
N THR A 489 18.68 9.36 -5.78
CA THR A 489 19.05 10.75 -6.02
C THR A 489 18.23 11.28 -7.20
N VAL A 490 17.49 12.36 -7.00
CA VAL A 490 16.68 13.00 -8.03
C VAL A 490 17.30 14.35 -8.42
N THR A 491 17.62 14.52 -9.70
CA THR A 491 18.22 15.77 -10.23
C THR A 491 17.30 16.38 -11.26
N TYR A 492 17.10 17.70 -11.14
CA TYR A 492 16.28 18.51 -12.05
C TYR A 492 17.16 19.46 -12.85
N SER A 493 16.90 19.56 -14.15
CA SER A 493 17.58 20.50 -15.05
C SER A 493 16.62 21.04 -16.11
N VAL A 494 16.83 22.29 -16.54
CA VAL A 494 16.09 22.91 -17.65
C VAL A 494 17.10 23.35 -18.71
N ASP A 495 16.88 22.93 -19.95
CA ASP A 495 17.78 23.18 -21.10
C ASP A 495 19.24 22.81 -20.80
N GLY A 496 19.45 21.71 -20.08
CA GLY A 496 20.75 21.24 -19.64
C GLY A 496 21.34 21.99 -18.43
N LYS A 497 20.73 23.08 -17.97
CA LYS A 497 21.17 23.80 -16.78
C LYS A 497 20.58 23.16 -15.52
N TRP A 498 21.46 22.91 -14.52
CA TRP A 498 21.04 22.37 -13.22
C TRP A 498 20.09 23.34 -12.51
N VAL A 499 19.03 22.78 -11.88
CA VAL A 499 18.04 23.50 -11.06
C VAL A 499 18.10 23.02 -9.61
N GLY A 500 18.19 21.70 -9.39
CA GLY A 500 18.22 21.16 -8.04
C GLY A 500 18.54 19.68 -8.00
N THR A 501 18.99 19.20 -6.83
CA THR A 501 19.23 17.77 -6.55
C THR A 501 18.76 17.44 -5.14
N GLN A 502 18.02 16.34 -5.00
CA GLN A 502 17.53 15.81 -3.73
C GLN A 502 17.98 14.37 -3.54
N LYS A 503 18.36 14.01 -2.31
CA LYS A 503 18.80 12.67 -1.92
C LYS A 503 17.89 12.01 -0.88
N THR A 504 16.89 12.73 -0.41
CA THR A 504 15.93 12.27 0.60
C THR A 504 14.53 12.75 0.25
N VAL A 505 13.55 11.96 0.65
CA VAL A 505 12.12 12.32 0.53
C VAL A 505 11.80 13.52 1.46
N PRO A 506 10.98 14.47 0.98
CA PRO A 506 10.42 14.60 -0.37
C PRO A 506 11.44 15.13 -1.39
N TYR A 507 11.37 14.60 -2.60
CA TYR A 507 12.24 15.05 -3.69
C TYR A 507 11.69 16.33 -4.34
N ASN A 508 11.72 17.44 -3.59
CA ASN A 508 11.19 18.74 -4.02
C ASN A 508 12.20 19.53 -4.86
N CYS A 509 11.68 20.31 -5.81
CA CYS A 509 12.45 21.29 -6.55
C CYS A 509 11.61 22.55 -6.77
N GLN A 510 12.17 23.71 -6.52
CA GLN A 510 11.56 25.00 -6.85
C GLN A 510 12.05 25.43 -8.22
N LEU A 511 11.17 25.40 -9.21
CA LEU A 511 11.45 25.84 -10.57
C LEU A 511 10.95 27.26 -10.75
N ASP A 512 11.86 28.23 -10.79
CA ASP A 512 11.52 29.62 -11.12
C ASP A 512 11.35 29.78 -12.63
N THR A 513 10.11 29.79 -13.08
CA THR A 513 9.78 29.94 -14.49
C THR A 513 9.89 31.38 -14.97
N SER A 514 10.03 32.38 -14.07
CA SER A 514 10.17 33.79 -14.46
C SER A 514 11.47 34.03 -15.23
N THR A 515 12.51 33.26 -14.92
CA THR A 515 13.84 33.33 -15.55
C THR A 515 13.92 32.77 -16.97
N LEU A 516 12.89 32.04 -17.41
CA LEU A 516 12.83 31.45 -18.74
C LEU A 516 12.30 32.47 -19.77
N THR A 517 12.75 32.38 -21.00
CA THR A 517 12.18 33.13 -22.14
C THR A 517 10.82 32.53 -22.55
N ALA A 518 10.01 33.29 -23.30
CA ALA A 518 8.83 32.69 -23.93
C ALA A 518 9.27 31.68 -25.00
N GLY A 519 8.58 30.54 -25.10
CA GLY A 519 8.90 29.46 -26.02
C GLY A 519 8.98 28.09 -25.35
N ASN A 520 9.59 27.15 -26.05
CA ASN A 520 9.73 25.77 -25.61
C ASN A 520 11.08 25.56 -24.90
N HIS A 521 11.03 24.88 -23.79
CA HIS A 521 12.16 24.46 -22.97
C HIS A 521 12.06 22.96 -22.68
N THR A 522 13.15 22.33 -22.29
CA THR A 522 13.18 20.94 -21.89
C THR A 522 13.47 20.84 -20.39
N LEU A 523 12.48 20.40 -19.61
CA LEU A 523 12.70 19.97 -18.22
C LEU A 523 13.09 18.49 -18.23
N LYS A 524 14.27 18.20 -17.70
CA LYS A 524 14.78 16.84 -17.52
C LYS A 524 14.87 16.51 -16.04
N VAL A 525 14.25 15.39 -15.62
CA VAL A 525 14.34 14.86 -14.25
C VAL A 525 14.99 13.49 -14.31
N VAL A 526 16.09 13.32 -13.58
CA VAL A 526 16.86 12.08 -13.56
C VAL A 526 16.83 11.48 -12.17
N CYS A 527 16.34 10.25 -12.09
CA CYS A 527 16.34 9.44 -10.87
C CYS A 527 17.46 8.41 -10.99
N ASN A 528 18.44 8.46 -10.09
CA ASN A 528 19.56 7.53 -10.06
C ASN A 528 19.61 6.77 -8.72
N ALA A 529 19.96 5.49 -8.78
CA ALA A 529 20.23 4.67 -7.61
C ALA A 529 21.65 4.04 -7.66
N PRO A 530 22.26 3.73 -6.51
CA PRO A 530 23.62 3.18 -6.45
C PRO A 530 23.84 1.86 -7.19
N ASN A 531 22.77 1.08 -7.39
CA ASN A 531 22.81 -0.19 -8.14
C ASN A 531 22.91 -0.02 -9.66
N GLY A 532 23.11 1.19 -10.15
CA GLY A 532 23.18 1.52 -11.58
C GLY A 532 21.83 1.80 -12.23
N TYR A 533 20.73 1.75 -11.50
CA TYR A 533 19.44 2.17 -12.01
C TYR A 533 19.48 3.67 -12.34
N SER A 534 18.99 4.00 -13.53
CA SER A 534 18.79 5.39 -13.95
C SER A 534 17.53 5.50 -14.78
N GLN A 535 16.65 6.41 -14.39
CA GLN A 535 15.47 6.74 -15.18
C GLN A 535 15.48 8.24 -15.48
N THR A 536 15.31 8.59 -16.74
CA THR A 536 15.16 9.98 -17.19
C THR A 536 13.72 10.22 -17.60
N LEU A 537 13.12 11.26 -17.01
CA LEU A 537 11.81 11.78 -17.39
C LEU A 537 12.02 13.12 -18.07
N ASN A 538 11.59 13.24 -19.33
CA ASN A 538 11.66 14.47 -20.09
C ASN A 538 10.27 15.09 -20.24
N TYR A 539 10.20 16.40 -20.06
CA TYR A 539 8.99 17.17 -20.25
C TYR A 539 9.29 18.36 -21.15
N GLN A 540 8.47 18.57 -22.16
CA GLN A 540 8.42 19.84 -22.87
C GLN A 540 7.72 20.85 -21.95
N LEU A 541 8.43 21.88 -21.55
CA LEU A 541 7.91 23.03 -20.84
C LEU A 541 7.68 24.14 -21.87
N THR A 542 6.44 24.58 -22.04
CA THR A 542 6.12 25.68 -22.95
C THR A 542 5.75 26.90 -22.10
N LYS A 543 6.50 28.00 -22.27
CA LYS A 543 6.20 29.30 -21.63
C LYS A 543 5.53 30.23 -22.66
N ALA A 544 4.29 30.62 -22.36
CA ALA A 544 3.54 31.57 -23.16
C ALA A 544 4.04 33.02 -22.97
N ALA A 545 3.71 33.91 -23.87
CA ALA A 545 4.09 35.32 -23.79
C ALA A 545 3.54 36.04 -22.55
N ASN A 546 2.42 35.57 -21.99
CA ASN A 546 1.85 36.07 -20.72
C ASN A 546 2.54 35.52 -19.47
N GLY A 547 3.61 34.75 -19.63
CA GLY A 547 4.38 34.16 -18.54
C GLY A 547 3.88 32.82 -18.03
N SER A 548 2.69 32.36 -18.45
CA SER A 548 2.15 31.07 -18.01
C SER A 548 2.93 29.90 -18.62
N VAL A 549 3.09 28.81 -17.85
CA VAL A 549 3.78 27.61 -18.29
C VAL A 549 2.86 26.40 -18.30
N SER A 550 3.11 25.51 -19.23
CA SER A 550 2.48 24.19 -19.32
C SER A 550 3.55 23.12 -19.54
N PHE A 551 3.23 21.90 -19.12
CA PHE A 551 4.15 20.77 -19.23
C PHE A 551 3.49 19.62 -20.00
N LYS A 552 4.24 19.00 -20.88
CA LYS A 552 3.84 17.80 -21.60
C LYS A 552 4.97 16.78 -21.51
N GLN A 553 4.66 15.55 -21.16
CA GLN A 553 5.67 14.49 -21.17
C GLN A 553 6.13 14.24 -22.61
N ALA A 554 7.45 14.22 -22.82
CA ALA A 554 8.08 14.05 -24.14
C ALA A 554 8.30 12.58 -24.47
#